data_999ade3a929a0a4ae2ec0aa3139beab1
#
_entry.id   999ade3a929a0a4ae2ec0aa3139beab1
#
_cell.length_a   1.000
_cell.length_b   1.000
_cell.length_c   1.000
_cell.angle_alpha   90.00
_cell.angle_beta   90.00
_cell.angle_gamma   90.00
#
_symmetry.space_group_name_H-M   'P 1'
#
loop_
_entity.id
_entity.type
_entity.pdbx_description
1 polymer ?
#
loop_
_entity_poly.entity_id
_entity_poly.type
_entity_poly.pdbx_seq_one_letter_code
_entity_poly.pdbx_strand_id
1 'polypeptide(L)'
;PWKKFRKYVLLVLLVISFNHGTLNYIWHGMHDQYGIPNRFSFVFIFVLLVMAYDAVQSITEIDIYFVISSTLLAGAFAFACKQQAGATIGKYTLPASLVLLVIYGVTCCLRTSKKITHATYISVIGSVCLVELVANAAYGFSENGYCHYKQYYKTSPAVTEANVRVREMAEEEQAGFYRSELMNYTVLDEASWHNMPSVSTFNSTVMGPVVTTMGKLGFYTGANEFLYRGYTPFTNAIFNIRYLLERPGDLNNFDYNYKETVDNVSIYENPYPTSIGFAVSNNVKDWDQSRYSAMIAQNTLAYDMTGYGGFFQDEYPAISVTSDTAKVSYENN
;
A
#
# COMPACT_ATOMS: atom_id res chain seq x y z
N PRO A 1 -32.40 13.36 26.38
CA PRO A 1 -31.11 13.03 27.02
C PRO A 1 -30.43 11.80 26.42
N TRP A 2 -31.15 10.66 26.28
CA TRP A 2 -30.61 9.38 25.83
C TRP A 2 -29.97 9.40 24.41
N LYS A 3 -30.56 10.16 23.46
CA LYS A 3 -29.99 10.24 22.08
C LYS A 3 -28.64 10.95 22.07
N LYS A 4 -28.48 12.02 22.87
CA LYS A 4 -27.19 12.72 23.00
C LYS A 4 -26.16 11.84 23.72
N PHE A 5 -26.53 11.20 24.81
CA PHE A 5 -25.66 10.31 25.58
C PHE A 5 -25.06 9.18 24.73
N ARG A 6 -25.86 8.53 23.89
CA ARG A 6 -25.39 7.44 23.01
C ARG A 6 -24.26 7.90 22.06
N LYS A 7 -24.35 9.11 21.52
CA LYS A 7 -23.30 9.67 20.63
C LYS A 7 -21.98 9.86 21.36
N TYR A 8 -22.01 10.37 22.60
CA TYR A 8 -20.81 10.49 23.42
C TYR A 8 -20.20 9.15 23.79
N VAL A 9 -21.02 8.18 24.18
CA VAL A 9 -20.55 6.82 24.49
C VAL A 9 -19.86 6.20 23.25
N LEU A 10 -20.49 6.34 22.09
CA LEU A 10 -19.90 5.84 20.83
C LEU A 10 -18.58 6.54 20.49
N LEU A 11 -18.49 7.87 20.66
CA LEU A 11 -17.23 8.61 20.44
C LEU A 11 -16.12 8.12 21.36
N VAL A 12 -16.43 7.98 22.67
CA VAL A 12 -15.45 7.49 23.65
C VAL A 12 -14.99 6.07 23.29
N LEU A 13 -15.92 5.18 22.93
CA LEU A 13 -15.59 3.84 22.48
C LEU A 13 -14.67 3.85 21.25
N LEU A 14 -14.95 4.70 20.26
CA LEU A 14 -14.11 4.82 19.06
C LEU A 14 -12.73 5.37 19.38
N VAL A 15 -12.62 6.39 20.25
CA VAL A 15 -11.31 6.93 20.69
C VAL A 15 -10.50 5.87 21.44
N ILE A 16 -11.13 5.09 22.31
CA ILE A 16 -10.45 3.96 22.97
C ILE A 16 -10.01 2.93 21.92
N SER A 17 -10.86 2.64 20.94
CA SER A 17 -10.59 1.66 19.89
C SER A 17 -9.39 2.05 19.02
N PHE A 18 -9.14 3.35 18.79
CA PHE A 18 -7.96 3.82 18.05
C PHE A 18 -6.64 3.52 18.77
N ASN A 19 -6.68 3.37 20.09
CA ASN A 19 -5.51 3.19 20.93
C ASN A 19 -5.39 1.76 21.51
N HIS A 20 -6.32 0.86 21.19
CA HIS A 20 -6.36 -0.48 21.75
C HIS A 20 -6.33 -1.56 20.68
N GLY A 21 -5.22 -2.33 20.62
CA GLY A 21 -4.98 -3.33 19.56
C GLY A 21 -6.12 -4.33 19.38
N THR A 22 -6.64 -4.90 20.48
CA THR A 22 -7.74 -5.87 20.40
C THR A 22 -9.02 -5.27 19.81
N LEU A 23 -9.37 -4.03 20.18
CA LEU A 23 -10.55 -3.36 19.61
C LEU A 23 -10.33 -3.04 18.13
N ASN A 24 -9.12 -2.59 17.78
CA ASN A 24 -8.75 -2.37 16.38
C ASN A 24 -8.90 -3.67 15.57
N TYR A 25 -8.39 -4.79 16.06
CA TYR A 25 -8.55 -6.12 15.47
C TYR A 25 -10.01 -6.51 15.26
N ILE A 26 -10.88 -6.28 16.28
CA ILE A 26 -12.33 -6.54 16.18
C ILE A 26 -12.99 -5.68 15.08
N TRP A 27 -12.67 -4.37 15.02
CA TRP A 27 -13.19 -3.47 14.00
C TRP A 27 -12.78 -3.85 12.57
N HIS A 28 -11.69 -4.61 12.43
CA HIS A 28 -11.20 -5.11 11.14
C HIS A 28 -11.66 -6.55 10.84
N GLY A 29 -12.75 -6.98 11.45
CA GLY A 29 -13.30 -8.30 11.20
C GLY A 29 -12.45 -9.44 11.73
N MET A 30 -11.78 -9.23 12.85
CA MET A 30 -10.89 -10.22 13.50
C MET A 30 -9.65 -10.57 12.63
N HIS A 31 -9.14 -9.59 11.92
CA HIS A 31 -7.96 -9.73 11.06
C HIS A 31 -6.91 -8.68 11.41
N ASP A 32 -5.64 -9.08 11.45
CA ASP A 32 -4.52 -8.15 11.59
C ASP A 32 -4.32 -7.35 10.31
N GLN A 33 -4.23 -6.04 10.47
CA GLN A 33 -4.06 -5.15 9.33
C GLN A 33 -2.60 -4.97 8.98
N TYR A 34 -2.32 -5.12 7.70
CA TYR A 34 -1.11 -4.61 7.09
C TYR A 34 -1.43 -3.27 6.40
N GLY A 35 -0.66 -2.22 6.70
CA GLY A 35 -0.79 -0.93 6.06
C GLY A 35 -1.54 0.12 6.89
N ILE A 36 -2.72 0.55 6.48
CA ILE A 36 -3.44 1.68 7.08
C ILE A 36 -4.21 1.24 8.34
N PRO A 37 -3.77 1.63 9.54
CA PRO A 37 -4.50 1.33 10.77
C PRO A 37 -5.79 2.15 10.87
N ASN A 38 -6.68 1.75 11.77
CA ASN A 38 -7.87 2.52 12.13
C ASN A 38 -8.80 2.85 10.95
N ARG A 39 -8.98 1.94 10.00
CA ARG A 39 -9.85 2.15 8.83
C ARG A 39 -11.29 2.52 9.19
N PHE A 40 -11.75 2.19 10.39
CA PHE A 40 -13.07 2.57 10.92
C PHE A 40 -13.18 4.05 11.33
N SER A 41 -12.12 4.85 11.16
CA SER A 41 -12.14 6.29 11.45
C SER A 41 -13.25 7.06 10.73
N PHE A 42 -13.74 6.58 9.59
CA PHE A 42 -14.89 7.16 8.90
C PHE A 42 -16.17 7.14 9.76
N VAL A 43 -16.35 6.12 10.61
CA VAL A 43 -17.49 6.04 11.56
C VAL A 43 -17.36 7.16 12.60
N PHE A 44 -16.15 7.41 13.11
CA PHE A 44 -15.89 8.49 14.04
C PHE A 44 -16.20 9.86 13.41
N ILE A 45 -15.72 10.08 12.18
CA ILE A 45 -16.00 11.32 11.41
C ILE A 45 -17.51 11.48 11.21
N PHE A 46 -18.20 10.42 10.84
CA PHE A 46 -19.66 10.45 10.65
C PHE A 46 -20.41 10.86 11.94
N VAL A 47 -20.02 10.30 13.09
CA VAL A 47 -20.62 10.67 14.40
C VAL A 47 -20.36 12.14 14.71
N LEU A 48 -19.12 12.63 14.46
CA LEU A 48 -18.79 14.04 14.63
C LEU A 48 -19.64 14.95 13.73
N LEU A 49 -19.83 14.60 12.46
CA LEU A 49 -20.67 15.37 11.54
C LEU A 49 -22.13 15.41 11.99
N VAL A 50 -22.68 14.30 12.48
CA VAL A 50 -24.05 14.29 13.04
C VAL A 50 -24.14 15.17 14.28
N MET A 51 -23.12 15.18 15.13
CA MET A 51 -23.10 16.07 16.31
C MET A 51 -22.92 17.54 15.91
N ALA A 52 -22.12 17.83 14.91
CA ALA A 52 -21.96 19.18 14.34
C ALA A 52 -23.29 19.70 13.76
N TYR A 53 -24.00 18.84 13.01
CA TYR A 53 -25.34 19.17 12.51
C TYR A 53 -26.32 19.53 13.64
N ASP A 54 -26.37 18.70 14.70
CA ASP A 54 -27.21 19.00 15.88
C ASP A 54 -26.84 20.35 16.52
N ALA A 55 -25.54 20.65 16.63
CA ALA A 55 -25.04 21.93 17.19
C ALA A 55 -25.43 23.13 16.30
N VAL A 56 -25.33 22.99 14.97
CA VAL A 56 -25.75 24.03 14.01
C VAL A 56 -27.25 24.31 14.15
N GLN A 57 -28.08 23.29 14.33
CA GLN A 57 -29.53 23.46 14.50
C GLN A 57 -29.87 24.13 15.83
N SER A 58 -29.17 23.85 16.91
CA SER A 58 -29.42 24.38 18.26
C SER A 58 -28.51 25.54 18.66
N ILE A 59 -27.83 26.20 17.72
CA ILE A 59 -26.80 27.20 18.01
C ILE A 59 -27.32 28.39 18.85
N THR A 60 -28.59 28.75 18.73
CA THR A 60 -29.20 29.85 19.49
C THR A 60 -29.49 29.50 20.94
N GLU A 61 -29.45 28.23 21.31
CA GLU A 61 -29.62 27.71 22.67
C GLU A 61 -28.26 27.58 23.39
N ILE A 62 -27.15 27.81 22.69
CA ILE A 62 -25.79 27.67 23.21
C ILE A 62 -25.30 29.00 23.70
N ASP A 63 -24.67 29.03 24.86
CA ASP A 63 -24.07 30.23 25.42
C ASP A 63 -22.85 30.67 24.59
N ILE A 64 -22.70 32.02 24.41
CA ILE A 64 -21.61 32.58 23.60
C ILE A 64 -20.22 32.26 24.18
N TYR A 65 -20.08 32.25 25.51
CA TYR A 65 -18.80 31.90 26.13
C TYR A 65 -18.43 30.46 25.87
N PHE A 66 -19.42 29.55 25.76
CA PHE A 66 -19.20 28.19 25.36
C PHE A 66 -18.72 28.07 23.91
N VAL A 67 -19.28 28.87 22.99
CA VAL A 67 -18.81 28.91 21.58
C VAL A 67 -17.36 29.39 21.51
N ILE A 68 -17.03 30.46 22.22
CA ILE A 68 -15.67 31.03 22.26
C ILE A 68 -14.69 30.01 22.84
N SER A 69 -14.99 29.44 24.00
CA SER A 69 -14.10 28.49 24.67
C SER A 69 -13.90 27.22 23.83
N SER A 70 -14.95 26.70 23.18
CA SER A 70 -14.85 25.55 22.28
C SER A 70 -13.99 25.86 21.05
N THR A 71 -14.11 27.05 20.48
CA THR A 71 -13.28 27.49 19.35
C THR A 71 -11.80 27.58 19.73
N LEU A 72 -11.50 28.18 20.90
CA LEU A 72 -10.14 28.25 21.41
C LEU A 72 -9.55 26.86 21.72
N LEU A 73 -10.34 25.99 22.33
CA LEU A 73 -9.94 24.61 22.61
C LEU A 73 -9.67 23.82 21.34
N ALA A 74 -10.51 23.96 20.31
CA ALA A 74 -10.28 23.32 19.01
C ALA A 74 -9.00 23.83 18.33
N GLY A 75 -8.70 25.14 18.44
CA GLY A 75 -7.45 25.73 17.96
C GLY A 75 -6.23 25.18 18.68
N ALA A 76 -6.28 25.11 20.02
CA ALA A 76 -5.23 24.50 20.83
C ALA A 76 -5.02 23.02 20.47
N PHE A 77 -6.10 22.27 20.28
CA PHE A 77 -6.04 20.88 19.84
C PHE A 77 -5.39 20.74 18.45
N ALA A 78 -5.79 21.55 17.48
CA ALA A 78 -5.18 21.54 16.14
C ALA A 78 -3.67 21.84 16.19
N PHE A 79 -3.26 22.77 17.05
CA PHE A 79 -1.84 23.06 17.28
C PHE A 79 -1.11 21.88 17.92
N ALA A 80 -1.68 21.25 18.94
CA ALA A 80 -1.11 20.07 19.59
C ALA A 80 -0.96 18.89 18.59
N CYS A 81 -1.97 18.65 17.74
CA CYS A 81 -1.89 17.65 16.68
C CYS A 81 -0.74 17.93 15.71
N LYS A 82 -0.51 19.18 15.32
CA LYS A 82 0.62 19.55 14.46
C LYS A 82 1.96 19.29 15.12
N GLN A 83 2.10 19.58 16.41
CA GLN A 83 3.33 19.31 17.18
C GLN A 83 3.61 17.80 17.25
N GLN A 84 2.59 16.99 17.49
CA GLN A 84 2.71 15.53 17.57
C GLN A 84 3.03 14.89 16.20
N ALA A 85 2.35 15.31 15.16
CA ALA A 85 2.49 14.75 13.82
C ALA A 85 3.71 15.29 13.04
N GLY A 86 4.30 16.40 13.47
CA GLY A 86 5.51 16.97 12.87
C GLY A 86 5.39 17.24 11.36
N ALA A 87 6.30 16.65 10.59
CA ALA A 87 6.41 16.83 9.14
C ALA A 87 5.33 16.07 8.34
N THR A 88 4.61 15.12 8.95
CA THR A 88 3.57 14.34 8.26
C THR A 88 2.34 15.18 7.90
N ILE A 89 2.12 16.29 8.60
CA ILE A 89 1.05 17.25 8.26
C ILE A 89 1.62 18.36 7.36
N GLY A 90 0.98 18.58 6.23
CA GLY A 90 1.37 19.60 5.27
C GLY A 90 1.51 21.00 5.91
N LYS A 91 2.47 21.79 5.40
CA LYS A 91 2.81 23.10 5.97
C LYS A 91 1.64 24.09 6.04
N TYR A 92 0.69 23.98 5.13
CA TYR A 92 -0.47 24.88 5.04
C TYR A 92 -1.70 24.38 5.83
N THR A 93 -1.72 23.11 6.27
CA THR A 93 -2.89 22.51 6.92
C THR A 93 -3.26 23.22 8.22
N LEU A 94 -2.29 23.45 9.10
CA LEU A 94 -2.58 24.13 10.36
C LEU A 94 -3.07 25.58 10.17
N PRO A 95 -2.38 26.48 9.40
CA PRO A 95 -2.88 27.82 9.20
C PRO A 95 -4.25 27.87 8.52
N ALA A 96 -4.51 27.02 7.52
CA ALA A 96 -5.82 26.92 6.89
C ALA A 96 -6.90 26.49 7.88
N SER A 97 -6.64 25.46 8.69
CA SER A 97 -7.59 24.99 9.72
C SER A 97 -7.89 26.08 10.75
N LEU A 98 -6.89 26.86 11.18
CA LEU A 98 -7.10 27.95 12.14
C LEU A 98 -7.93 29.08 11.54
N VAL A 99 -7.71 29.44 10.27
CA VAL A 99 -8.52 30.46 9.57
C VAL A 99 -9.97 30.02 9.47
N LEU A 100 -10.22 28.78 9.03
CA LEU A 100 -11.56 28.22 8.93
C LEU A 100 -12.24 28.17 10.30
N LEU A 101 -11.51 27.73 11.33
CA LEU A 101 -12.01 27.68 12.70
C LEU A 101 -12.45 29.05 13.22
N VAL A 102 -11.67 30.12 12.93
CA VAL A 102 -12.03 31.48 13.27
C VAL A 102 -13.30 31.92 12.53
N ILE A 103 -13.41 31.63 11.24
CA ILE A 103 -14.61 31.96 10.45
C ILE A 103 -15.85 31.29 11.03
N TYR A 104 -15.77 29.97 11.31
CA TYR A 104 -16.86 29.23 11.94
C TYR A 104 -17.21 29.77 13.32
N GLY A 105 -16.20 30.01 14.18
CA GLY A 105 -16.39 30.54 15.52
C GLY A 105 -17.06 31.91 15.53
N VAL A 106 -16.59 32.85 14.70
CA VAL A 106 -17.18 34.17 14.55
C VAL A 106 -18.63 34.09 14.04
N THR A 107 -18.88 33.26 13.03
CA THR A 107 -20.23 33.07 12.46
C THR A 107 -21.19 32.50 13.51
N CYS A 108 -20.74 31.53 14.31
CA CYS A 108 -21.52 30.97 15.43
C CYS A 108 -21.79 32.05 16.51
N CYS A 109 -20.79 32.85 16.91
CA CYS A 109 -20.94 33.96 17.88
C CYS A 109 -21.95 35.02 17.40
N LEU A 110 -21.89 35.39 16.12
CA LEU A 110 -22.83 36.33 15.52
C LEU A 110 -24.28 35.78 15.55
N ARG A 111 -24.44 34.50 15.31
CA ARG A 111 -25.76 33.87 15.34
C ARG A 111 -26.30 33.74 16.77
N THR A 112 -25.48 33.25 17.70
CA THR A 112 -25.82 33.13 19.12
C THR A 112 -26.24 34.50 19.70
N SER A 113 -25.51 35.54 19.32
CA SER A 113 -25.84 36.97 19.70
C SER A 113 -27.03 37.53 18.92
N LYS A 114 -27.69 36.75 18.06
CA LYS A 114 -28.82 37.19 17.21
C LYS A 114 -28.49 38.37 16.28
N LYS A 115 -27.22 38.60 15.94
CA LYS A 115 -26.78 39.68 15.04
C LYS A 115 -26.98 39.32 13.56
N ILE A 116 -27.15 38.06 13.22
CA ILE A 116 -27.41 37.60 11.87
C ILE A 116 -28.66 36.69 11.84
N THR A 117 -29.33 36.65 10.69
CA THR A 117 -30.52 35.81 10.50
C THR A 117 -30.11 34.33 10.41
N HIS A 118 -31.09 33.43 10.57
CA HIS A 118 -30.84 32.01 10.38
C HIS A 118 -30.41 31.69 8.94
N ALA A 119 -31.07 32.33 7.96
CA ALA A 119 -30.72 32.13 6.54
C ALA A 119 -29.28 32.57 6.25
N THR A 120 -28.86 33.77 6.74
CA THR A 120 -27.48 34.23 6.60
C THR A 120 -26.48 33.25 7.25
N TYR A 121 -26.79 32.79 8.47
CA TYR A 121 -25.94 31.82 9.19
C TYR A 121 -25.73 30.55 8.40
N ILE A 122 -26.82 29.88 7.94
CA ILE A 122 -26.74 28.65 7.16
C ILE A 122 -26.03 28.86 5.81
N SER A 123 -26.28 30.02 5.15
CA SER A 123 -25.60 30.34 3.89
C SER A 123 -24.08 30.48 4.07
N VAL A 124 -23.63 31.19 5.16
CA VAL A 124 -22.20 31.36 5.43
C VAL A 124 -21.56 30.00 5.78
N ILE A 125 -22.14 29.25 6.72
CA ILE A 125 -21.62 27.93 7.10
C ILE A 125 -21.54 27.02 5.87
N GLY A 126 -22.61 26.94 5.07
CA GLY A 126 -22.64 26.08 3.87
C GLY A 126 -21.62 26.49 2.81
N SER A 127 -21.46 27.81 2.58
CA SER A 127 -20.45 28.31 1.63
C SER A 127 -19.03 28.01 2.09
N VAL A 128 -18.72 28.22 3.37
CA VAL A 128 -17.40 27.93 3.94
C VAL A 128 -17.11 26.43 3.88
N CYS A 129 -18.07 25.58 4.25
CA CYS A 129 -17.93 24.12 4.11
C CYS A 129 -17.68 23.71 2.65
N LEU A 130 -18.39 24.31 1.69
CA LEU A 130 -18.18 23.99 0.28
C LEU A 130 -16.77 24.38 -0.18
N VAL A 131 -16.30 25.57 0.17
CA VAL A 131 -14.94 26.02 -0.15
C VAL A 131 -13.90 25.12 0.50
N GLU A 132 -14.09 24.74 1.77
CA GLU A 132 -13.21 23.81 2.49
C GLU A 132 -13.14 22.44 1.79
N LEU A 133 -14.28 21.87 1.42
CA LEU A 133 -14.35 20.58 0.74
C LEU A 133 -13.64 20.63 -0.63
N VAL A 134 -13.90 21.67 -1.41
CA VAL A 134 -13.26 21.85 -2.73
C VAL A 134 -11.75 22.04 -2.58
N ALA A 135 -11.31 22.89 -1.65
CA ALA A 135 -9.89 23.13 -1.41
C ALA A 135 -9.17 21.86 -0.92
N ASN A 136 -9.79 21.13 0.01
CA ASN A 136 -9.23 19.89 0.54
C ASN A 136 -9.17 18.79 -0.55
N ALA A 137 -10.21 18.68 -1.37
CA ALA A 137 -10.21 17.74 -2.49
C ALA A 137 -9.11 18.10 -3.52
N ALA A 138 -9.01 19.37 -3.90
CA ALA A 138 -7.98 19.83 -4.83
C ALA A 138 -6.56 19.59 -4.29
N TYR A 139 -6.33 19.87 -3.01
CA TYR A 139 -5.06 19.58 -2.35
C TYR A 139 -4.77 18.08 -2.31
N GLY A 140 -5.74 17.26 -1.92
CA GLY A 140 -5.61 15.81 -1.90
C GLY A 140 -5.28 15.23 -3.28
N PHE A 141 -5.92 15.72 -4.33
CA PHE A 141 -5.59 15.33 -5.71
C PHE A 141 -4.18 15.77 -6.14
N SER A 142 -3.71 16.94 -5.69
CA SER A 142 -2.37 17.42 -6.04
C SER A 142 -1.25 16.64 -5.34
N GLU A 143 -1.50 16.15 -4.12
CA GLU A 143 -0.53 15.37 -3.34
C GLU A 143 -0.52 13.88 -3.71
N ASN A 144 -1.64 13.35 -4.18
CA ASN A 144 -1.69 11.99 -4.69
C ASN A 144 -1.05 11.95 -6.08
N GLY A 145 0.05 11.22 -6.19
CA GLY A 145 0.62 10.91 -7.50
C GLY A 145 -0.44 10.31 -8.43
N TYR A 146 -0.34 10.62 -9.70
CA TYR A 146 -1.20 10.01 -10.72
C TYR A 146 -0.35 9.46 -11.84
N CYS A 147 -0.78 8.35 -12.41
CA CYS A 147 -0.22 7.82 -13.63
C CYS A 147 -0.93 8.45 -14.82
N HIS A 148 -0.17 8.98 -15.78
CA HIS A 148 -0.76 9.51 -17.00
C HIS A 148 -1.43 8.38 -17.77
N TYR A 149 -2.73 8.47 -17.98
CA TYR A 149 -3.53 7.49 -18.75
C TYR A 149 -2.87 7.10 -20.07
N LYS A 150 -2.30 8.08 -20.79
CA LYS A 150 -1.62 7.82 -22.07
C LYS A 150 -0.37 6.95 -21.93
N GLN A 151 0.39 7.07 -20.85
CA GLN A 151 1.56 6.23 -20.60
C GLN A 151 1.14 4.81 -20.23
N TYR A 152 0.14 4.72 -19.37
CA TYR A 152 -0.40 3.45 -18.91
C TYR A 152 -1.01 2.63 -20.04
N TYR A 153 -1.86 3.26 -20.85
CA TYR A 153 -2.54 2.60 -21.95
C TYR A 153 -1.63 2.30 -23.15
N LYS A 154 -0.62 3.15 -23.40
CA LYS A 154 0.24 3.05 -24.59
C LYS A 154 1.04 1.74 -24.68
N THR A 155 1.42 1.16 -23.53
CA THR A 155 2.25 -0.05 -23.48
C THR A 155 1.47 -1.33 -23.20
N SER A 156 0.20 -1.22 -22.85
CA SER A 156 -0.65 -2.35 -22.48
C SER A 156 -1.03 -3.26 -23.63
N PRO A 157 -1.40 -2.75 -24.85
CA PRO A 157 -1.72 -3.61 -25.98
C PRO A 157 -0.56 -4.55 -26.35
N ALA A 158 0.66 -4.03 -26.41
CA ALA A 158 1.84 -4.83 -26.74
C ALA A 158 2.08 -6.00 -25.77
N VAL A 159 1.89 -5.77 -24.47
CA VAL A 159 1.99 -6.86 -23.48
C VAL A 159 0.88 -7.87 -23.64
N THR A 160 -0.32 -7.42 -23.96
CA THR A 160 -1.45 -8.32 -24.22
C THR A 160 -1.17 -9.22 -25.42
N GLU A 161 -0.69 -8.65 -26.53
CA GLU A 161 -0.34 -9.41 -27.74
C GLU A 161 0.82 -10.37 -27.51
N ALA A 162 1.86 -9.92 -26.82
CA ALA A 162 2.97 -10.81 -26.43
C ALA A 162 2.49 -11.95 -25.52
N ASN A 163 1.57 -11.70 -24.59
CA ASN A 163 1.00 -12.78 -23.77
C ASN A 163 0.10 -13.73 -24.55
N VAL A 164 -0.62 -13.26 -25.56
CA VAL A 164 -1.35 -14.14 -26.50
C VAL A 164 -0.36 -15.06 -27.20
N ARG A 165 0.74 -14.50 -27.70
CA ARG A 165 1.78 -15.30 -28.37
C ARG A 165 2.42 -16.34 -27.44
N VAL A 166 2.69 -15.97 -26.18
CA VAL A 166 3.18 -16.93 -25.16
C VAL A 166 2.20 -18.09 -25.00
N ARG A 167 0.90 -17.85 -24.98
CA ARG A 167 -0.10 -18.94 -24.89
C ARG A 167 -0.06 -19.85 -26.11
N GLU A 168 0.02 -19.31 -27.31
CA GLU A 168 0.17 -20.11 -28.54
C GLU A 168 1.42 -20.96 -28.48
N MET A 169 2.57 -20.39 -28.11
CA MET A 169 3.82 -21.16 -27.94
C MET A 169 3.68 -22.28 -26.90
N ALA A 170 3.04 -22.00 -25.77
CA ALA A 170 2.81 -22.97 -24.72
C ALA A 170 1.88 -24.10 -25.17
N GLU A 171 0.88 -23.80 -25.99
CA GLU A 171 -0.01 -24.80 -26.60
C GLU A 171 0.73 -25.65 -27.65
N GLU A 172 1.51 -25.03 -28.55
CA GLU A 172 2.36 -25.71 -29.54
C GLU A 172 3.33 -26.72 -28.88
N GLU A 173 3.91 -26.31 -27.73
CA GLU A 173 4.87 -27.11 -26.97
C GLU A 173 4.21 -28.08 -25.97
N GLN A 174 2.89 -28.10 -25.86
CA GLN A 174 2.13 -28.85 -24.87
C GLN A 174 2.62 -28.62 -23.44
N ALA A 175 2.92 -27.37 -23.11
CA ALA A 175 3.61 -26.97 -21.89
C ALA A 175 2.85 -27.28 -20.58
N GLY A 176 1.56 -27.60 -20.65
CA GLY A 176 0.72 -27.78 -19.47
C GLY A 176 0.57 -26.46 -18.69
N PHE A 177 0.59 -26.52 -17.36
CA PHE A 177 0.60 -25.31 -16.53
C PHE A 177 2.00 -24.70 -16.50
N TYR A 178 2.05 -23.40 -16.69
CA TYR A 178 3.27 -22.58 -16.57
C TYR A 178 2.97 -21.26 -15.89
N ARG A 179 4.01 -20.54 -15.46
CA ARG A 179 3.92 -19.14 -15.09
C ARG A 179 4.75 -18.28 -16.04
N SER A 180 4.30 -17.04 -16.17
CA SER A 180 5.00 -16.00 -16.90
C SER A 180 5.09 -14.74 -16.06
N GLU A 181 6.18 -13.98 -16.20
CA GLU A 181 6.39 -12.73 -15.49
C GLU A 181 6.62 -11.57 -16.46
N LEU A 182 6.08 -10.41 -16.09
CA LEU A 182 6.31 -9.18 -16.81
C LEU A 182 7.45 -8.41 -16.15
N MET A 183 8.55 -8.29 -16.87
CA MET A 183 9.65 -7.44 -16.49
C MET A 183 9.30 -5.97 -16.81
N ASN A 184 9.86 -5.01 -16.07
CA ASN A 184 9.60 -3.57 -16.28
C ASN A 184 8.09 -3.23 -16.24
N TYR A 185 7.35 -3.81 -15.27
CA TYR A 185 5.95 -3.46 -15.05
C TYR A 185 5.81 -1.97 -14.67
N THR A 186 4.69 -1.36 -15.02
CA THR A 186 4.39 0.05 -14.73
C THR A 186 3.53 0.23 -13.48
N VAL A 187 2.73 -0.78 -13.14
CA VAL A 187 1.87 -0.80 -11.96
C VAL A 187 1.88 -2.19 -11.33
N LEU A 188 1.58 -2.25 -10.03
CA LEU A 188 1.38 -3.51 -9.34
C LEU A 188 0.21 -4.28 -9.95
N ASP A 189 0.27 -5.60 -9.95
CA ASP A 189 -0.72 -6.50 -10.58
C ASP A 189 -0.91 -6.31 -12.09
N GLU A 190 -0.01 -5.65 -12.79
CA GLU A 190 -0.12 -5.49 -14.24
C GLU A 190 -0.20 -6.83 -14.98
N ALA A 191 0.53 -7.83 -14.50
CA ALA A 191 0.45 -9.19 -15.04
C ALA A 191 -0.97 -9.76 -14.96
N SER A 192 -1.67 -9.56 -13.84
CA SER A 192 -3.07 -9.98 -13.68
C SER A 192 -4.00 -9.27 -14.65
N TRP A 193 -3.76 -8.01 -14.92
CA TRP A 193 -4.53 -7.25 -15.92
C TRP A 193 -4.42 -7.83 -17.33
N HIS A 194 -3.24 -8.32 -17.68
CA HIS A 194 -3.02 -9.02 -18.96
C HIS A 194 -3.38 -10.51 -18.92
N ASN A 195 -4.00 -10.97 -17.82
CA ASN A 195 -4.35 -12.37 -17.62
C ASN A 195 -3.13 -13.31 -17.75
N MET A 196 -2.01 -12.89 -17.20
CA MET A 196 -0.78 -13.69 -17.11
C MET A 196 -0.76 -14.49 -15.81
N PRO A 197 -0.44 -15.79 -15.84
CA PRO A 197 -0.29 -16.60 -14.64
C PRO A 197 1.05 -16.26 -13.95
N SER A 198 1.13 -15.16 -13.23
CA SER A 198 2.36 -14.66 -12.62
C SER A 198 2.49 -15.08 -11.15
N VAL A 199 3.71 -14.95 -10.60
CA VAL A 199 3.97 -15.03 -9.16
C VAL A 199 3.74 -13.68 -8.51
N SER A 200 4.14 -12.60 -9.20
CA SER A 200 3.97 -11.23 -8.71
C SER A 200 2.53 -10.93 -8.36
N THR A 201 2.30 -10.40 -7.17
CA THR A 201 0.95 -10.01 -6.72
C THR A 201 0.97 -8.86 -5.74
N PHE A 202 -0.05 -8.02 -5.82
CA PHE A 202 -0.46 -7.09 -4.78
C PHE A 202 -1.91 -7.41 -4.40
N ASN A 203 -2.12 -7.86 -3.18
CA ASN A 203 -3.48 -8.23 -2.76
C ASN A 203 -3.68 -7.93 -1.27
N SER A 204 -4.70 -7.14 -0.95
CA SER A 204 -5.06 -6.80 0.44
C SER A 204 -5.43 -8.01 1.31
N THR A 205 -5.68 -9.16 0.70
CA THR A 205 -6.00 -10.42 1.39
C THR A 205 -4.89 -11.46 1.29
N VAL A 206 -3.70 -11.08 0.82
CA VAL A 206 -2.56 -12.00 0.75
C VAL A 206 -2.20 -12.51 2.15
N MET A 207 -1.89 -13.79 2.23
CA MET A 207 -1.54 -14.42 3.50
C MET A 207 -0.13 -13.97 3.95
N GLY A 208 -0.02 -13.41 5.16
CA GLY A 208 1.25 -12.97 5.72
C GLY A 208 2.38 -14.02 5.69
N PRO A 209 2.13 -15.28 6.06
CA PRO A 209 3.13 -16.35 5.92
C PRO A 209 3.67 -16.53 4.51
N VAL A 210 2.82 -16.37 3.47
CA VAL A 210 3.28 -16.45 2.07
C VAL A 210 4.21 -15.29 1.75
N VAL A 211 3.85 -14.05 2.12
CA VAL A 211 4.71 -12.87 1.94
C VAL A 211 6.06 -13.08 2.63
N THR A 212 6.04 -13.56 3.87
CA THR A 212 7.27 -13.85 4.63
C THR A 212 8.14 -14.89 3.93
N THR A 213 7.55 -15.99 3.47
CA THR A 213 8.27 -17.05 2.75
C THR A 213 8.88 -16.53 1.45
N MET A 214 8.13 -15.74 0.67
CA MET A 214 8.64 -15.13 -0.56
C MET A 214 9.84 -14.21 -0.28
N GLY A 215 9.76 -13.40 0.79
CA GLY A 215 10.89 -12.57 1.22
C GLY A 215 12.11 -13.39 1.65
N LYS A 216 11.93 -14.51 2.34
CA LYS A 216 13.01 -15.44 2.70
C LYS A 216 13.66 -16.09 1.49
N LEU A 217 12.89 -16.32 0.42
CA LEU A 217 13.40 -16.81 -0.85
C LEU A 217 14.07 -15.72 -1.71
N GLY A 218 14.14 -14.48 -1.23
CA GLY A 218 14.85 -13.38 -1.89
C GLY A 218 14.00 -12.50 -2.80
N PHE A 219 12.69 -12.74 -2.88
CA PHE A 219 11.81 -11.86 -3.63
C PHE A 219 11.60 -10.53 -2.90
N TYR A 220 11.40 -9.46 -3.65
CA TYR A 220 10.95 -8.22 -3.07
C TYR A 220 9.58 -8.42 -2.42
N THR A 221 9.43 -7.96 -1.17
CA THR A 221 8.17 -8.06 -0.41
C THR A 221 7.82 -6.74 0.24
N GLY A 222 6.54 -6.42 0.24
CA GLY A 222 5.92 -5.31 0.97
C GLY A 222 4.83 -5.81 1.92
N ALA A 223 4.00 -4.90 2.42
CA ALA A 223 2.97 -5.27 3.38
C ALA A 223 1.93 -6.25 2.82
N ASN A 224 1.54 -6.06 1.57
CA ASN A 224 0.49 -6.82 0.89
C ASN A 224 0.94 -7.32 -0.49
N GLU A 225 2.23 -7.45 -0.70
CA GLU A 225 2.79 -7.73 -2.01
C GLU A 225 4.06 -8.55 -1.94
N PHE A 226 4.30 -9.29 -3.00
CA PHE A 226 5.61 -9.79 -3.39
C PHE A 226 5.73 -9.73 -4.91
N LEU A 227 6.92 -9.41 -5.38
CA LEU A 227 7.19 -9.14 -6.78
C LEU A 227 8.34 -9.99 -7.26
N TYR A 228 8.31 -10.35 -8.53
CA TYR A 228 9.37 -11.09 -9.21
C TYR A 228 10.62 -10.21 -9.40
N ARG A 229 11.28 -9.93 -8.26
CA ARG A 229 12.56 -9.22 -8.17
C ARG A 229 13.44 -9.95 -7.17
N GLY A 230 14.69 -10.19 -7.50
CA GLY A 230 15.58 -11.02 -6.68
C GLY A 230 15.41 -12.52 -6.93
N TYR A 231 14.82 -12.89 -8.04
CA TYR A 231 14.67 -14.27 -8.49
C TYR A 231 16.04 -14.91 -8.79
N THR A 232 16.06 -16.22 -8.75
CA THR A 232 17.21 -17.06 -9.08
C THR A 232 16.77 -18.23 -9.97
N PRO A 233 17.69 -18.93 -10.66
CA PRO A 233 17.34 -20.15 -11.40
C PRO A 233 16.60 -21.17 -10.54
N PHE A 234 16.93 -21.28 -9.25
CA PHE A 234 16.26 -22.18 -8.32
C PHE A 234 14.80 -21.76 -8.04
N THR A 235 14.56 -20.48 -7.78
CA THR A 235 13.18 -19.98 -7.57
C THR A 235 12.37 -20.06 -8.86
N ASN A 236 12.98 -19.85 -10.02
CA ASN A 236 12.33 -20.03 -11.31
C ASN A 236 11.88 -21.48 -11.51
N ALA A 237 12.71 -22.44 -11.12
CA ALA A 237 12.36 -23.85 -11.17
C ALA A 237 11.22 -24.20 -10.20
N ILE A 238 11.30 -23.79 -8.93
CA ILE A 238 10.25 -24.07 -7.92
C ILE A 238 8.90 -23.54 -8.35
N PHE A 239 8.85 -22.30 -8.83
CA PHE A 239 7.60 -21.62 -9.21
C PHE A 239 7.19 -21.88 -10.65
N ASN A 240 7.96 -22.67 -11.40
CA ASN A 240 7.72 -22.97 -12.82
C ASN A 240 7.52 -21.68 -13.65
N ILE A 241 8.45 -20.72 -13.49
CA ILE A 241 8.47 -19.52 -14.31
C ILE A 241 9.08 -19.90 -15.65
N ARG A 242 8.22 -20.13 -16.63
CA ARG A 242 8.63 -20.60 -17.95
C ARG A 242 8.92 -19.45 -18.90
N TYR A 243 8.11 -18.39 -18.89
CA TYR A 243 8.28 -17.29 -19.81
C TYR A 243 8.49 -15.97 -19.08
N LEU A 244 9.37 -15.13 -19.64
CA LEU A 244 9.53 -13.73 -19.25
C LEU A 244 9.15 -12.85 -20.43
N LEU A 245 8.33 -11.85 -20.16
CA LEU A 245 7.98 -10.78 -21.09
C LEU A 245 8.72 -9.51 -20.65
N GLU A 246 9.48 -8.93 -21.56
CA GLU A 246 10.28 -7.75 -21.28
C GLU A 246 9.90 -6.60 -22.21
N ARG A 247 9.48 -5.48 -21.65
CA ARG A 247 9.43 -4.21 -22.37
C ARG A 247 10.84 -3.72 -22.68
N PRO A 248 11.03 -2.82 -23.68
CA PRO A 248 12.35 -2.30 -23.97
C PRO A 248 13.09 -1.85 -22.70
N GLY A 249 14.25 -2.44 -22.46
CA GLY A 249 15.09 -2.21 -21.29
C GLY A 249 16.37 -3.02 -21.41
N ASP A 250 17.33 -2.77 -20.53
CA ASP A 250 18.65 -3.40 -20.54
C ASP A 250 18.74 -4.62 -19.60
N LEU A 251 17.72 -5.47 -19.57
CA LEU A 251 17.77 -6.68 -18.79
C LEU A 251 18.63 -7.73 -19.50
N ASN A 252 19.85 -7.86 -19.04
CA ASN A 252 20.70 -8.99 -19.36
C ASN A 252 20.19 -10.23 -18.62
N ASN A 253 19.32 -10.99 -19.25
CA ASN A 253 18.82 -12.23 -18.67
C ASN A 253 19.58 -13.41 -19.24
N PHE A 254 20.67 -13.81 -18.57
CA PHE A 254 21.52 -14.90 -19.00
C PHE A 254 20.92 -16.30 -18.81
N ASP A 255 19.85 -16.38 -18.00
CA ASP A 255 19.24 -17.66 -17.61
C ASP A 255 18.13 -18.12 -18.56
N TYR A 256 17.67 -17.27 -19.47
CA TYR A 256 16.57 -17.50 -20.38
C TYR A 256 16.98 -17.36 -21.83
N ASN A 257 16.41 -18.18 -22.69
CA ASN A 257 16.63 -18.12 -24.13
C ASN A 257 15.66 -17.11 -24.75
N TYR A 258 16.17 -16.15 -25.51
CA TYR A 258 15.35 -15.28 -26.34
C TYR A 258 14.59 -16.10 -27.38
N LYS A 259 13.31 -15.86 -27.56
CA LYS A 259 12.45 -16.49 -28.56
C LYS A 259 12.10 -15.53 -29.70
N GLU A 260 11.37 -14.47 -29.38
CA GLU A 260 10.93 -13.49 -30.37
C GLU A 260 10.52 -12.17 -29.68
N THR A 261 10.26 -11.13 -30.48
CA THR A 261 9.71 -9.86 -30.02
C THR A 261 8.38 -9.57 -30.72
N VAL A 262 7.37 -9.28 -29.91
CA VAL A 262 6.02 -8.90 -30.38
C VAL A 262 5.77 -7.47 -29.91
N ASP A 263 5.50 -6.56 -30.84
CA ASP A 263 5.18 -5.15 -30.55
C ASP A 263 6.10 -4.46 -29.52
N ASN A 264 7.41 -4.67 -29.65
CA ASN A 264 8.45 -4.19 -28.74
C ASN A 264 8.46 -4.86 -27.35
N VAL A 265 7.77 -5.97 -27.16
CA VAL A 265 7.89 -6.81 -25.96
C VAL A 265 8.64 -8.08 -26.34
N SER A 266 9.82 -8.28 -25.74
CA SER A 266 10.64 -9.46 -25.97
C SER A 266 10.15 -10.63 -25.12
N ILE A 267 10.09 -11.81 -25.70
CA ILE A 267 9.69 -13.06 -25.06
C ILE A 267 10.93 -13.92 -24.88
N TYR A 268 11.12 -14.39 -23.65
CA TYR A 268 12.20 -15.30 -23.28
C TYR A 268 11.62 -16.56 -22.67
N GLU A 269 12.25 -17.71 -22.91
CA GLU A 269 11.83 -18.99 -22.36
C GLU A 269 12.94 -19.58 -21.48
N ASN A 270 12.55 -20.11 -20.33
CA ASN A 270 13.41 -20.88 -19.45
C ASN A 270 13.84 -22.18 -20.15
N PRO A 271 15.13 -22.45 -20.33
CA PRO A 271 15.61 -23.69 -20.95
C PRO A 271 15.34 -24.94 -20.08
N TYR A 272 15.02 -24.74 -18.79
CA TYR A 272 14.80 -25.80 -17.81
C TYR A 272 13.43 -25.68 -17.13
N PRO A 273 12.31 -25.71 -17.89
CA PRO A 273 11.00 -25.61 -17.30
C PRO A 273 10.70 -26.81 -16.41
N THR A 274 10.00 -26.58 -15.32
CA THR A 274 9.54 -27.60 -14.40
C THR A 274 8.05 -27.87 -14.61
N SER A 275 7.42 -28.59 -13.70
CA SER A 275 5.97 -28.78 -13.66
C SER A 275 5.38 -28.05 -12.44
N ILE A 276 4.04 -27.90 -12.42
CA ILE A 276 3.33 -27.28 -11.29
C ILE A 276 3.51 -28.04 -9.97
N GLY A 277 3.82 -29.32 -10.06
CA GLY A 277 4.05 -30.18 -8.91
C GLY A 277 5.13 -31.24 -9.23
N PHE A 278 5.96 -31.47 -8.25
CA PHE A 278 7.03 -32.48 -8.32
C PHE A 278 7.24 -33.11 -6.94
N ALA A 279 7.74 -34.34 -6.93
CA ALA A 279 8.03 -35.06 -5.69
C ALA A 279 9.34 -34.56 -5.07
N VAL A 280 9.32 -34.35 -3.77
CA VAL A 280 10.49 -33.95 -2.99
C VAL A 280 10.63 -34.81 -1.75
N SER A 281 11.80 -34.76 -1.11
CA SER A 281 12.03 -35.42 0.17
C SER A 281 11.09 -34.89 1.25
N ASN A 282 10.74 -35.76 2.19
CA ASN A 282 9.90 -35.39 3.33
C ASN A 282 10.60 -34.41 4.29
N ASN A 283 11.91 -34.25 4.17
CA ASN A 283 12.71 -33.31 4.99
C ASN A 283 12.33 -31.85 4.76
N VAL A 284 11.70 -31.53 3.62
CA VAL A 284 11.19 -30.16 3.35
C VAL A 284 10.25 -29.64 4.43
N LYS A 285 9.63 -30.52 5.22
CA LYS A 285 8.76 -30.13 6.35
C LYS A 285 9.51 -29.47 7.49
N ASP A 286 10.80 -29.77 7.61
CA ASP A 286 11.66 -29.29 8.67
C ASP A 286 12.46 -28.05 8.25
N TRP A 287 12.20 -27.52 7.04
CA TRP A 287 12.87 -26.33 6.54
C TRP A 287 12.63 -25.12 7.45
N ASP A 288 13.69 -24.65 8.08
CA ASP A 288 13.65 -23.49 8.99
C ASP A 288 13.92 -22.19 8.22
N GLN A 289 12.95 -21.31 8.21
CA GLN A 289 13.03 -20.00 7.57
C GLN A 289 13.58 -18.88 8.48
N SER A 290 13.87 -19.16 9.77
CA SER A 290 14.00 -18.12 10.77
C SER A 290 15.33 -17.38 10.78
N ARG A 291 16.40 -17.92 10.21
CA ARG A 291 17.78 -17.48 10.50
C ARG A 291 18.68 -17.15 9.33
N TYR A 292 18.20 -17.20 8.09
CA TYR A 292 19.11 -17.24 6.94
C TYR A 292 18.95 -16.05 5.99
N SER A 293 20.05 -15.68 5.33
CA SER A 293 19.99 -14.87 4.12
C SER A 293 19.21 -15.62 3.03
N ALA A 294 18.71 -14.91 2.03
CA ALA A 294 17.96 -15.55 0.94
C ALA A 294 18.76 -16.66 0.23
N MET A 295 20.06 -16.48 0.07
CA MET A 295 20.95 -17.49 -0.53
C MET A 295 21.03 -18.77 0.31
N ILE A 296 21.22 -18.60 1.63
CA ILE A 296 21.26 -19.74 2.56
C ILE A 296 19.89 -20.41 2.64
N ALA A 297 18.80 -19.63 2.68
CA ALA A 297 17.44 -20.17 2.69
C ALA A 297 17.16 -21.03 1.45
N GLN A 298 17.57 -20.58 0.27
CA GLN A 298 17.43 -21.35 -0.97
C GLN A 298 18.32 -22.61 -0.97
N ASN A 299 19.57 -22.53 -0.51
CA ASN A 299 20.48 -23.67 -0.40
C ASN A 299 19.92 -24.76 0.54
N THR A 300 19.42 -24.36 1.72
CA THR A 300 18.84 -25.29 2.69
C THR A 300 17.54 -25.89 2.17
N LEU A 301 16.68 -25.10 1.53
CA LEU A 301 15.47 -25.60 0.91
C LEU A 301 15.78 -26.63 -0.18
N ALA A 302 16.74 -26.34 -1.05
CA ALA A 302 17.17 -27.24 -2.10
C ALA A 302 17.71 -28.57 -1.51
N TYR A 303 18.50 -28.47 -0.44
CA TYR A 303 19.03 -29.65 0.25
C TYR A 303 17.91 -30.49 0.88
N ASP A 304 16.97 -29.86 1.56
CA ASP A 304 15.84 -30.55 2.18
C ASP A 304 14.92 -31.19 1.15
N MET A 305 14.78 -30.58 -0.04
CA MET A 305 13.98 -31.11 -1.13
C MET A 305 14.63 -32.29 -1.84
N THR A 306 15.95 -32.27 -2.08
CA THR A 306 16.62 -33.12 -3.05
C THR A 306 17.81 -33.92 -2.48
N GLY A 307 18.32 -33.52 -1.32
CA GLY A 307 19.60 -34.01 -0.79
C GLY A 307 20.83 -33.30 -1.37
N TYR A 308 20.65 -32.39 -2.33
CA TYR A 308 21.72 -31.59 -2.93
C TYR A 308 21.58 -30.13 -2.52
N GLY A 309 22.68 -29.47 -2.18
CA GLY A 309 22.71 -28.06 -1.75
C GLY A 309 24.01 -27.39 -2.16
N GLY A 310 24.18 -26.15 -1.73
CA GLY A 310 25.40 -25.37 -2.02
C GLY A 310 25.45 -24.81 -3.43
N PHE A 311 24.28 -24.56 -4.04
CA PHE A 311 24.19 -23.96 -5.37
C PHE A 311 24.60 -22.48 -5.36
N PHE A 312 24.43 -21.80 -4.23
CA PHE A 312 24.80 -20.40 -4.07
C PHE A 312 25.97 -20.32 -3.08
N GLN A 313 27.00 -19.59 -3.45
CA GLN A 313 28.12 -19.26 -2.58
C GLN A 313 28.09 -17.77 -2.29
N ASP A 314 28.35 -17.39 -1.04
CA ASP A 314 28.50 -15.99 -0.67
C ASP A 314 29.80 -15.46 -1.27
N GLU A 315 29.73 -14.74 -2.38
CA GLU A 315 30.84 -13.92 -2.87
C GLU A 315 30.70 -12.52 -2.28
N TYR A 316 31.65 -12.15 -1.45
CA TYR A 316 31.76 -10.77 -0.97
C TYR A 316 32.55 -9.96 -2.01
N PRO A 317 31.88 -9.15 -2.85
CA PRO A 317 32.60 -8.30 -3.78
C PRO A 317 33.49 -7.33 -2.99
N ALA A 318 34.75 -7.21 -3.37
CA ALA A 318 35.60 -6.16 -2.86
C ALA A 318 35.07 -4.81 -3.37
N ILE A 319 34.23 -4.16 -2.57
CA ILE A 319 33.70 -2.83 -2.90
C ILE A 319 34.73 -1.80 -2.47
N SER A 320 35.43 -1.18 -3.42
CA SER A 320 36.18 0.03 -3.17
C SER A 320 35.30 1.25 -3.42
N VAL A 321 34.97 1.98 -2.36
CA VAL A 321 34.24 3.24 -2.47
C VAL A 321 35.26 4.37 -2.46
N THR A 322 35.46 5.02 -3.59
CA THR A 322 36.22 6.27 -3.70
C THR A 322 35.25 7.44 -3.60
N SER A 323 35.00 7.92 -2.38
CA SER A 323 34.26 9.15 -2.15
C SER A 323 34.83 9.87 -0.94
N ASP A 324 35.12 11.16 -1.10
CA ASP A 324 35.64 12.02 -0.03
C ASP A 324 34.59 12.30 1.09
N THR A 325 33.34 11.88 0.91
CA THR A 325 32.22 12.21 1.82
C THR A 325 31.43 11.03 2.36
N ALA A 326 31.67 9.79 1.91
CA ALA A 326 30.98 8.61 2.40
C ALA A 326 31.86 7.78 3.34
N LYS A 327 31.41 7.56 4.57
CA LYS A 327 31.96 6.54 5.47
C LYS A 327 31.14 5.27 5.37
N VAL A 328 31.77 4.20 4.91
CA VAL A 328 31.15 2.86 4.92
C VAL A 328 31.71 2.12 6.14
N SER A 329 30.83 1.71 7.06
CA SER A 329 31.20 0.81 8.16
C SER A 329 30.59 -0.56 7.89
N TYR A 330 31.41 -1.61 8.00
CA TYR A 330 30.93 -3.00 8.01
C TYR A 330 30.92 -3.47 9.45
N GLU A 331 29.79 -3.95 9.92
CA GLU A 331 29.71 -4.78 11.10
C GLU A 331 29.75 -6.25 10.66
N ASN A 332 30.81 -6.95 11.03
CA ASN A 332 30.82 -8.40 10.92
C ASN A 332 29.95 -8.96 12.05
N ASN A 333 28.84 -9.55 11.69
CA ASN A 333 28.05 -10.41 12.59
C ASN A 333 28.49 -11.86 12.46
#